data_416f78c348abb39aa2af2649e2bab9f8
#
_entry.id   416f78c348abb39aa2af2649e2bab9f8
#
_cell.length_a   1.000
_cell.length_b   1.000
_cell.length_c   1.000
_cell.angle_alpha   90.00
_cell.angle_beta   90.00
_cell.angle_gamma   90.00
#
_symmetry.space_group_name_H-M   'P 1'
#
loop_
_entity.id
_entity.type
_entity.pdbx_description
1 polymer ?
#
loop_
_entity_poly.entity_id
_entity_poly.type
_entity_poly.pdbx_seq_one_letter_code
_entity_poly.pdbx_strand_id
1 'polypeptide(L)'
;DIDKSELMDTVSFVFQNSRLIKGSILDNVRMGKPNATDGEVLAALSAAQCMDIIEKFPDGVRTVIGSQGVYLSGGEIQRLAIARAMLKNAPVLILDEATAFADPDNEAKVQAAFNALAKGRTVIMIAHRLSTVVNADQIFVLKEGHLAESGSFTELSGQTDSLFGMMWRDYQQSVQWKVEKEA
;
A
#
# COMPACT_ATOMS: atom_id res chain seq x y z
N ASP A 1 -28.00 4.79 6.64
CA ASP A 1 -26.83 5.70 6.67
C ASP A 1 -25.89 5.19 7.78
N ILE A 2 -24.61 5.08 7.48
CA ILE A 2 -23.56 4.72 8.44
C ILE A 2 -23.03 6.00 9.04
N ASP A 3 -22.86 6.06 10.37
CA ASP A 3 -22.23 7.20 11.01
C ASP A 3 -20.79 7.39 10.52
N LYS A 4 -20.35 8.65 10.36
CA LYS A 4 -19.01 8.94 9.82
C LYS A 4 -17.89 8.41 10.69
N SER A 5 -18.05 8.41 12.03
CA SER A 5 -17.04 7.88 12.95
C SER A 5 -16.96 6.36 12.82
N GLU A 6 -18.09 5.67 12.73
CA GLU A 6 -18.16 4.22 12.54
C GLU A 6 -17.53 3.79 11.19
N LEU A 7 -17.82 4.56 10.12
CA LEU A 7 -17.17 4.33 8.82
C LEU A 7 -15.64 4.51 8.92
N MET A 8 -15.20 5.58 9.59
CA MET A 8 -13.77 5.84 9.75
C MET A 8 -13.07 4.77 10.59
N ASP A 9 -13.74 4.16 11.55
CA ASP A 9 -13.20 3.05 12.34
C ASP A 9 -13.12 1.75 11.53
N THR A 10 -14.04 1.56 10.57
CA THR A 10 -14.13 0.37 9.74
C THR A 10 -13.09 0.34 8.61
N VAL A 11 -12.56 1.49 8.17
CA VAL A 11 -11.70 1.60 7.00
C VAL A 11 -10.32 2.14 7.36
N SER A 12 -9.27 1.51 6.86
CA SER A 12 -7.89 2.04 6.86
C SER A 12 -7.47 2.42 5.45
N PHE A 13 -6.66 3.46 5.34
CA PHE A 13 -6.12 3.94 4.06
C PHE A 13 -4.59 3.89 4.07
N VAL A 14 -4.01 3.46 2.95
CA VAL A 14 -2.59 3.65 2.64
C VAL A 14 -2.52 4.35 1.29
N PHE A 15 -2.12 5.63 1.32
CA PHE A 15 -2.04 6.48 0.13
C PHE A 15 -0.69 6.35 -0.57
N GLN A 16 -0.68 6.56 -1.88
CA GLN A 16 0.53 6.64 -2.70
C GLN A 16 1.53 7.67 -2.14
N ASN A 17 1.06 8.85 -1.81
CA ASN A 17 1.85 9.92 -1.24
C ASN A 17 1.57 10.06 0.26
N SER A 18 1.94 9.03 1.02
CA SER A 18 1.79 9.04 2.48
C SER A 18 2.60 10.18 3.10
N ARG A 19 1.96 10.99 3.93
CA ARG A 19 2.61 12.10 4.62
C ARG A 19 2.95 11.74 6.06
N LEU A 20 4.13 12.16 6.46
CA LEU A 20 4.57 12.13 7.86
C LEU A 20 4.46 13.53 8.44
N ILE A 21 3.99 13.61 9.68
CA ILE A 21 3.99 14.86 10.45
C ILE A 21 5.33 15.05 11.14
N LYS A 22 5.68 16.28 11.49
CA LYS A 22 6.84 16.55 12.35
C LYS A 22 6.58 15.95 13.74
N GLY A 23 7.36 14.95 14.11
CA GLY A 23 7.24 14.20 15.36
C GLY A 23 8.10 12.95 15.33
N SER A 24 8.09 12.18 16.40
CA SER A 24 8.84 10.92 16.42
C SER A 24 8.25 9.87 15.46
N ILE A 25 9.03 8.84 15.11
CA ILE A 25 8.54 7.66 14.40
C ILE A 25 7.36 7.06 15.19
N LEU A 26 7.53 6.93 16.49
CA LEU A 26 6.52 6.42 17.41
C LEU A 26 5.20 7.19 17.31
N ASP A 27 5.24 8.53 17.37
CA ASP A 27 4.04 9.38 17.31
C ASP A 27 3.36 9.30 15.95
N ASN A 28 4.15 9.26 14.88
CA ASN A 28 3.62 9.12 13.53
C ASN A 28 2.84 7.83 13.34
N VAL A 29 3.30 6.71 13.90
CA VAL A 29 2.58 5.43 13.79
C VAL A 29 1.39 5.39 14.75
N ARG A 30 1.53 5.94 15.97
CA ARG A 30 0.46 6.03 16.97
C ARG A 30 -0.78 6.80 16.47
N MET A 31 -0.65 7.65 15.45
CA MET A 31 -1.81 8.29 14.82
C MET A 31 -2.87 7.28 14.33
N GLY A 32 -2.50 6.05 14.03
CA GLY A 32 -3.44 4.98 13.66
C GLY A 32 -4.36 4.56 14.80
N LYS A 33 -3.87 4.65 16.06
CA LYS A 33 -4.61 4.33 17.29
C LYS A 33 -4.03 5.17 18.42
N PRO A 34 -4.61 6.36 18.72
CA PRO A 34 -4.04 7.32 19.66
C PRO A 34 -3.75 6.77 21.07
N ASN A 35 -4.56 5.82 21.55
CA ASN A 35 -4.42 5.19 22.86
C ASN A 35 -3.53 3.94 22.86
N ALA A 36 -2.81 3.66 21.77
CA ALA A 36 -1.93 2.51 21.68
C ALA A 36 -0.72 2.67 22.61
N THR A 37 -0.36 1.59 23.28
CA THR A 37 0.88 1.49 24.05
C THR A 37 2.11 1.51 23.15
N ASP A 38 3.28 1.84 23.68
CA ASP A 38 4.56 1.76 22.94
C ASP A 38 4.80 0.35 22.39
N GLY A 39 4.42 -0.68 23.17
CA GLY A 39 4.53 -2.08 22.73
C GLY A 39 3.68 -2.42 21.51
N GLU A 40 2.43 -1.92 21.45
CA GLU A 40 1.57 -2.10 20.29
C GLU A 40 2.13 -1.39 19.05
N VAL A 41 2.68 -0.19 19.23
CA VAL A 41 3.33 0.57 18.14
C VAL A 41 4.57 -0.17 17.62
N LEU A 42 5.42 -0.68 18.53
CA LEU A 42 6.61 -1.46 18.17
C LEU A 42 6.24 -2.76 17.43
N ALA A 43 5.19 -3.45 17.86
CA ALA A 43 4.69 -4.64 17.18
C ALA A 43 4.21 -4.31 15.74
N ALA A 44 3.50 -3.21 15.56
CA ALA A 44 3.07 -2.75 14.23
C ALA A 44 4.26 -2.37 13.34
N LEU A 45 5.26 -1.68 13.87
CA LEU A 45 6.50 -1.34 13.17
C LEU A 45 7.27 -2.59 12.73
N SER A 46 7.40 -3.58 13.60
CA SER A 46 8.05 -4.85 13.27
C SER A 46 7.30 -5.60 12.18
N ALA A 47 5.97 -5.71 12.28
CA ALA A 47 5.13 -6.35 11.27
C ALA A 47 5.20 -5.65 9.90
N ALA A 48 5.37 -4.32 9.88
CA ALA A 48 5.54 -3.51 8.68
C ALA A 48 6.99 -3.45 8.17
N GLN A 49 7.89 -4.32 8.64
CA GLN A 49 9.29 -4.38 8.21
C GLN A 49 10.06 -3.06 8.42
N CYS A 50 9.81 -2.36 9.56
CA CYS A 50 10.41 -1.06 9.83
C CYS A 50 11.61 -1.11 10.79
N MET A 51 12.08 -2.28 11.21
CA MET A 51 13.14 -2.36 12.22
C MET A 51 14.46 -1.78 11.72
N ASP A 52 14.81 -1.99 10.45
CA ASP A 52 15.99 -1.39 9.80
C ASP A 52 15.95 0.15 9.79
N ILE A 53 14.74 0.75 9.69
CA ILE A 53 14.58 2.21 9.78
C ILE A 53 14.90 2.69 11.20
N ILE A 54 14.41 1.96 12.20
CA ILE A 54 14.60 2.30 13.61
C ILE A 54 16.08 2.18 14.02
N GLU A 55 16.73 1.10 13.61
CA GLU A 55 18.13 0.80 13.93
C GLU A 55 19.13 1.75 13.23
N LYS A 56 18.71 2.42 12.17
CA LYS A 56 19.50 3.39 11.42
C LYS A 56 19.82 4.66 12.23
N PHE A 57 19.01 4.97 13.24
CA PHE A 57 19.10 6.20 13.99
C PHE A 57 19.41 5.96 15.49
N PRO A 58 20.26 6.79 16.11
CA PRO A 58 20.65 6.62 17.52
C PRO A 58 19.47 6.75 18.49
N ASP A 59 18.45 7.56 18.16
CA ASP A 59 17.26 7.75 18.99
C ASP A 59 16.17 6.71 18.73
N GLY A 60 16.43 5.74 17.81
CA GLY A 60 15.50 4.66 17.49
C GLY A 60 14.11 5.17 17.11
N VAL A 61 13.07 4.64 17.75
CA VAL A 61 11.67 5.04 17.51
C VAL A 61 11.35 6.49 17.96
N ARG A 62 12.21 7.13 18.76
CA ARG A 62 12.06 8.52 19.19
C ARG A 62 12.66 9.51 18.21
N THR A 63 13.30 9.04 17.14
CA THR A 63 13.85 9.88 16.07
C THR A 63 12.78 10.76 15.46
N VAL A 64 13.05 12.07 15.39
CA VAL A 64 12.13 13.06 14.82
C VAL A 64 12.21 13.00 13.30
N ILE A 65 11.07 12.77 12.66
CA ILE A 65 10.87 12.66 11.21
C ILE A 65 9.87 13.71 10.70
N GLY A 66 9.63 13.76 9.40
CA GLY A 66 8.73 14.72 8.78
C GLY A 66 9.42 16.04 8.46
N SER A 67 8.65 17.14 8.40
CA SER A 67 9.22 18.45 8.05
C SER A 67 10.29 18.88 9.07
N GLN A 68 11.52 19.18 8.58
CA GLN A 68 12.69 19.50 9.39
C GLN A 68 13.24 18.37 10.28
N GLY A 69 12.76 17.12 10.12
CA GLY A 69 13.33 15.94 10.74
C GLY A 69 14.34 15.24 9.82
N VAL A 70 14.75 14.01 10.20
CA VAL A 70 15.59 13.20 9.34
C VAL A 70 14.87 12.79 8.06
N TYR A 71 15.64 12.70 6.98
CA TYR A 71 15.12 12.27 5.68
C TYR A 71 14.89 10.74 5.66
N LEU A 72 13.72 10.35 5.15
CA LEU A 72 13.37 8.97 4.86
C LEU A 72 13.10 8.80 3.37
N SER A 73 13.48 7.65 2.81
CA SER A 73 13.15 7.28 1.44
C SER A 73 11.65 7.05 1.27
N GLY A 74 11.16 7.08 0.03
CA GLY A 74 9.74 6.81 -0.27
C GLY A 74 9.26 5.46 0.26
N GLY A 75 10.08 4.40 0.14
CA GLY A 75 9.77 3.08 0.67
C GLY A 75 9.74 3.02 2.21
N GLU A 76 10.62 3.76 2.89
CA GLU A 76 10.60 3.88 4.35
C GLU A 76 9.35 4.61 4.83
N ILE A 77 8.98 5.71 4.17
CA ILE A 77 7.74 6.46 4.47
C ILE A 77 6.52 5.56 4.31
N GLN A 78 6.48 4.77 3.23
CA GLN A 78 5.37 3.88 2.95
C GLN A 78 5.26 2.75 3.99
N ARG A 79 6.37 2.14 4.41
CA ARG A 79 6.36 1.13 5.48
C ARG A 79 5.84 1.70 6.80
N LEU A 80 6.18 2.94 7.14
CA LEU A 80 5.59 3.62 8.31
C LEU A 80 4.09 3.87 8.16
N ALA A 81 3.61 4.20 6.95
CA ALA A 81 2.18 4.32 6.68
C ALA A 81 1.44 2.97 6.79
N ILE A 82 2.07 1.89 6.34
CA ILE A 82 1.57 0.52 6.53
C ILE A 82 1.51 0.17 8.02
N ALA A 83 2.55 0.49 8.81
CA ALA A 83 2.55 0.28 10.26
C ALA A 83 1.40 1.02 10.96
N ARG A 84 1.11 2.26 10.52
CA ARG A 84 -0.05 3.04 10.98
C ARG A 84 -1.37 2.34 10.70
N ALA A 85 -1.55 1.79 9.48
CA ALA A 85 -2.74 1.04 9.10
C ALA A 85 -2.86 -0.30 9.86
N MET A 86 -1.74 -0.99 10.10
CA MET A 86 -1.70 -2.20 10.94
C MET A 86 -2.14 -1.92 12.37
N LEU A 87 -1.63 -0.83 12.96
CA LEU A 87 -1.98 -0.42 14.32
C LEU A 87 -3.46 -0.07 14.47
N LYS A 88 -4.05 0.57 13.44
CA LYS A 88 -5.48 0.87 13.39
C LYS A 88 -6.33 -0.40 13.34
N ASN A 89 -5.87 -1.43 12.65
CA ASN A 89 -6.47 -2.77 12.57
C ASN A 89 -7.92 -2.78 12.04
N ALA A 90 -8.25 -1.91 11.09
CA ALA A 90 -9.57 -1.88 10.46
C ALA A 90 -9.81 -3.10 9.55
N PRO A 91 -11.06 -3.63 9.45
CA PRO A 91 -11.40 -4.79 8.63
C PRO A 91 -11.35 -4.52 7.12
N VAL A 92 -11.52 -3.27 6.69
CA VAL A 92 -11.43 -2.86 5.29
C VAL A 92 -10.19 -2.01 5.06
N LEU A 93 -9.42 -2.34 4.06
CA LEU A 93 -8.20 -1.65 3.68
C LEU A 93 -8.35 -1.07 2.28
N ILE A 94 -8.12 0.23 2.13
CA ILE A 94 -8.05 0.91 0.84
C ILE A 94 -6.60 1.26 0.56
N LEU A 95 -6.08 0.70 -0.54
CA LEU A 95 -4.72 0.92 -1.02
C LEU A 95 -4.78 1.77 -2.29
N ASP A 96 -4.16 2.94 -2.24
CA ASP A 96 -3.87 3.72 -3.44
C ASP A 96 -2.44 3.39 -3.84
N GLU A 97 -2.27 2.72 -5.00
CA GLU A 97 -1.06 2.01 -5.39
C GLU A 97 0.20 2.87 -5.33
N ALA A 98 1.17 2.40 -4.56
CA ALA A 98 2.51 2.97 -4.51
C ALA A 98 3.56 1.87 -4.40
N THR A 99 3.89 1.21 -5.50
CA THR A 99 4.90 0.13 -5.54
C THR A 99 6.07 0.42 -6.48
N ALA A 100 6.21 1.65 -6.97
CA ALA A 100 7.35 2.03 -7.83
C ALA A 100 8.46 2.66 -7.00
N PHE A 101 9.26 1.84 -6.32
CA PHE A 101 10.50 2.31 -5.71
C PHE A 101 11.67 2.02 -6.64
N ALA A 102 12.63 2.95 -6.68
CA ALA A 102 13.86 2.78 -7.46
C ALA A 102 14.81 1.72 -6.87
N ASP A 103 14.53 1.25 -5.64
CA ASP A 103 15.35 0.31 -4.89
C ASP A 103 14.60 -1.02 -4.70
N PRO A 104 15.08 -2.13 -5.33
CA PRO A 104 14.45 -3.45 -5.24
C PRO A 104 14.34 -4.00 -3.81
N ASP A 105 15.30 -3.71 -2.92
CA ASP A 105 15.26 -4.18 -1.54
C ASP A 105 14.13 -3.52 -0.75
N ASN A 106 13.91 -2.23 -0.97
CA ASN A 106 12.78 -1.51 -0.40
C ASN A 106 11.45 -2.00 -0.98
N GLU A 107 11.38 -2.30 -2.28
CA GLU A 107 10.18 -2.84 -2.92
C GLU A 107 9.78 -4.20 -2.30
N ALA A 108 10.74 -5.11 -2.09
CA ALA A 108 10.48 -6.40 -1.46
C ALA A 108 9.94 -6.26 -0.03
N LYS A 109 10.52 -5.36 0.78
CA LYS A 109 10.06 -5.09 2.15
C LYS A 109 8.68 -4.46 2.19
N VAL A 110 8.39 -3.50 1.31
CA VAL A 110 7.06 -2.90 1.17
C VAL A 110 6.03 -3.95 0.79
N GLN A 111 6.35 -4.82 -0.19
CA GLN A 111 5.44 -5.90 -0.61
C GLN A 111 5.17 -6.89 0.53
N ALA A 112 6.21 -7.28 1.30
CA ALA A 112 6.05 -8.14 2.47
C ALA A 112 5.14 -7.49 3.53
N ALA A 113 5.32 -6.20 3.78
CA ALA A 113 4.49 -5.43 4.71
C ALA A 113 3.02 -5.35 4.23
N PHE A 114 2.78 -5.13 2.94
CA PHE A 114 1.43 -5.16 2.36
C PHE A 114 0.77 -6.52 2.49
N ASN A 115 1.48 -7.60 2.17
CA ASN A 115 0.94 -8.96 2.29
C ASN A 115 0.55 -9.27 3.75
N ALA A 116 1.36 -8.85 4.71
CA ALA A 116 1.06 -8.99 6.13
C ALA A 116 -0.17 -8.15 6.54
N LEU A 117 -0.28 -6.90 6.04
CA LEU A 117 -1.41 -6.01 6.31
C LEU A 117 -2.72 -6.55 5.69
N ALA A 118 -2.68 -7.11 4.48
CA ALA A 118 -3.85 -7.59 3.75
C ALA A 118 -4.48 -8.86 4.36
N LYS A 119 -3.68 -9.64 5.08
CA LYS A 119 -4.11 -10.95 5.60
C LYS A 119 -5.35 -10.85 6.49
N GLY A 120 -6.43 -11.56 6.09
CA GLY A 120 -7.70 -11.61 6.83
C GLY A 120 -8.54 -10.34 6.75
N ARG A 121 -8.29 -9.45 5.77
CA ARG A 121 -9.04 -8.21 5.55
C ARG A 121 -9.63 -8.15 4.16
N THR A 122 -10.66 -7.34 3.99
CA THR A 122 -11.13 -6.92 2.67
C THR A 122 -10.22 -5.83 2.15
N VAL A 123 -9.60 -6.06 0.99
CA VAL A 123 -8.68 -5.11 0.36
C VAL A 123 -9.31 -4.53 -0.90
N ILE A 124 -9.43 -3.22 -0.95
CA ILE A 124 -9.80 -2.47 -2.16
C ILE A 124 -8.54 -1.76 -2.65
N MET A 125 -8.06 -2.12 -3.83
CA MET A 125 -6.84 -1.56 -4.40
C MET A 125 -7.14 -0.73 -5.64
N ILE A 126 -6.65 0.50 -5.67
CA ILE A 126 -6.61 1.34 -6.86
C ILE A 126 -5.31 1.01 -7.58
N ALA A 127 -5.41 0.27 -8.69
CA ALA A 127 -4.22 -0.23 -9.40
C ALA A 127 -3.85 0.69 -10.57
N HIS A 128 -2.58 1.11 -10.59
CA HIS A 128 -1.97 1.82 -11.72
C HIS A 128 -1.12 0.89 -12.60
N ARG A 129 -0.87 -0.34 -12.13
CA ARG A 129 -0.15 -1.38 -12.86
C ARG A 129 -1.04 -2.62 -13.00
N LEU A 130 -1.25 -3.09 -14.22
CA LEU A 130 -2.07 -4.27 -14.47
C LEU A 130 -1.50 -5.56 -13.86
N SER A 131 -0.18 -5.62 -13.63
CA SER A 131 0.43 -6.76 -12.94
C SER A 131 -0.05 -6.96 -11.50
N THR A 132 -0.50 -5.91 -10.83
CA THR A 132 -0.94 -5.98 -9.43
C THR A 132 -2.31 -6.60 -9.25
N VAL A 133 -3.16 -6.57 -10.29
CA VAL A 133 -4.53 -7.11 -10.22
C VAL A 133 -4.66 -8.58 -10.61
N VAL A 134 -3.56 -9.22 -11.03
CA VAL A 134 -3.57 -10.62 -11.50
C VAL A 134 -4.11 -11.60 -10.44
N ASN A 135 -3.83 -11.32 -9.16
CA ASN A 135 -4.25 -12.15 -8.03
C ASN A 135 -5.45 -11.57 -7.26
N ALA A 136 -6.17 -10.60 -7.84
CA ALA A 136 -7.36 -10.06 -7.23
C ALA A 136 -8.54 -11.05 -7.37
N ASP A 137 -9.34 -11.20 -6.32
CA ASP A 137 -10.56 -12.02 -6.35
C ASP A 137 -11.60 -11.44 -7.31
N GLN A 138 -11.67 -10.10 -7.38
CA GLN A 138 -12.60 -9.35 -8.22
C GLN A 138 -11.94 -8.08 -8.75
N ILE A 139 -12.11 -7.81 -10.04
CA ILE A 139 -11.66 -6.59 -10.72
C ILE A 139 -12.88 -5.78 -11.13
N PHE A 140 -12.84 -4.47 -10.90
CA PHE A 140 -13.83 -3.51 -11.37
C PHE A 140 -13.15 -2.53 -12.32
N VAL A 141 -13.59 -2.49 -13.57
CA VAL A 141 -13.08 -1.56 -14.58
C VAL A 141 -14.02 -0.37 -14.67
N LEU A 142 -13.49 0.82 -14.36
CA LEU A 142 -14.24 2.06 -14.42
C LEU A 142 -13.89 2.83 -15.70
N LYS A 143 -14.91 3.35 -16.39
CA LYS A 143 -14.76 4.24 -17.54
C LYS A 143 -15.71 5.41 -17.39
N GLU A 144 -15.19 6.62 -17.49
CA GLU A 144 -15.98 7.87 -17.40
C GLU A 144 -16.88 7.94 -16.15
N GLY A 145 -16.36 7.45 -15.01
CA GLY A 145 -17.08 7.42 -13.73
C GLY A 145 -18.13 6.32 -13.58
N HIS A 146 -18.27 5.43 -14.57
CA HIS A 146 -19.21 4.32 -14.54
C HIS A 146 -18.48 2.97 -14.50
N LEU A 147 -19.13 1.98 -13.88
CA LEU A 147 -18.66 0.58 -13.93
C LEU A 147 -18.88 0.04 -15.36
N ALA A 148 -17.78 -0.18 -16.06
CA ALA A 148 -17.80 -0.71 -17.43
C ALA A 148 -17.79 -2.25 -17.44
N GLU A 149 -16.90 -2.85 -16.66
CA GLU A 149 -16.72 -4.30 -16.59
C GLU A 149 -16.41 -4.73 -15.15
N SER A 150 -16.76 -5.98 -14.82
CA SER A 150 -16.37 -6.61 -13.57
C SER A 150 -16.24 -8.11 -13.73
N GLY A 151 -15.25 -8.72 -13.06
CA GLY A 151 -14.98 -10.14 -13.11
C GLY A 151 -13.66 -10.50 -12.49
N SER A 152 -13.33 -11.79 -12.47
CA SER A 152 -11.99 -12.26 -12.12
C SER A 152 -10.98 -11.90 -13.24
N PHE A 153 -9.70 -11.95 -12.90
CA PHE A 153 -8.64 -11.73 -13.89
C PHE A 153 -8.77 -12.67 -15.10
N THR A 154 -9.04 -13.96 -14.87
CA THR A 154 -9.16 -14.97 -15.94
C THR A 154 -10.33 -14.67 -16.85
N GLU A 155 -11.48 -14.27 -16.32
CA GLU A 155 -12.66 -13.93 -17.11
C GLU A 155 -12.41 -12.70 -17.98
N LEU A 156 -11.88 -11.63 -17.42
CA LEU A 156 -11.68 -10.38 -18.13
C LEU A 156 -10.51 -10.42 -19.12
N SER A 157 -9.39 -11.07 -18.77
CA SER A 157 -8.24 -11.19 -19.67
C SER A 157 -8.47 -12.12 -20.87
N GLY A 158 -9.42 -13.07 -20.74
CA GLY A 158 -9.82 -13.97 -21.83
C GLY A 158 -10.74 -13.32 -22.86
N GLN A 159 -11.34 -12.17 -22.57
CA GLN A 159 -12.25 -11.46 -23.47
C GLN A 159 -11.48 -10.45 -24.32
N THR A 160 -11.12 -10.84 -25.54
CA THR A 160 -10.26 -10.03 -26.43
C THR A 160 -10.84 -8.66 -26.80
N ASP A 161 -12.16 -8.53 -26.83
CA ASP A 161 -12.86 -7.30 -27.22
C ASP A 161 -13.32 -6.45 -26.02
N SER A 162 -13.04 -6.91 -24.80
CA SER A 162 -13.31 -6.17 -23.57
C SER A 162 -12.29 -5.04 -23.36
N LEU A 163 -12.67 -4.02 -22.61
CA LEU A 163 -11.78 -2.92 -22.24
C LEU A 163 -10.56 -3.43 -21.47
N PHE A 164 -10.78 -4.30 -20.47
CA PHE A 164 -9.70 -4.91 -19.69
C PHE A 164 -8.80 -5.80 -20.56
N GLY A 165 -9.38 -6.63 -21.44
CA GLY A 165 -8.62 -7.51 -22.35
C GLY A 165 -7.73 -6.72 -23.31
N MET A 166 -8.20 -5.58 -23.84
CA MET A 166 -7.38 -4.66 -24.64
C MET A 166 -6.22 -4.08 -23.81
N MET A 167 -6.50 -3.53 -22.62
CA MET A 167 -5.48 -2.98 -21.73
C MET A 167 -4.43 -4.02 -21.34
N TRP A 168 -4.85 -5.27 -21.08
CA TRP A 168 -3.94 -6.35 -20.71
C TRP A 168 -3.01 -6.75 -21.87
N ARG A 169 -3.50 -6.84 -23.10
CA ARG A 169 -2.68 -7.10 -24.29
C ARG A 169 -1.65 -6.01 -24.53
N ASP A 170 -2.08 -4.74 -24.45
CA ASP A 170 -1.17 -3.60 -24.63
C ASP A 170 -0.06 -3.63 -23.55
N TYR A 171 -0.42 -3.96 -22.32
CA TYR A 171 0.55 -4.15 -21.23
C TYR A 171 1.56 -5.27 -21.55
N GLN A 172 1.09 -6.45 -21.97
CA GLN A 172 1.96 -7.57 -22.34
C GLN A 172 2.92 -7.21 -23.47
N GLN A 173 2.45 -6.55 -24.52
CA GLN A 173 3.30 -6.08 -25.63
C GLN A 173 4.37 -5.09 -25.13
N SER A 174 4.01 -4.19 -24.24
CA SER A 174 4.96 -3.22 -23.67
C SER A 174 6.06 -3.87 -22.83
N VAL A 175 5.74 -4.95 -22.10
CA VAL A 175 6.71 -5.73 -21.32
C VAL A 175 7.64 -6.51 -22.24
N GLN A 176 7.13 -7.19 -23.27
CA GLN A 176 7.94 -7.93 -24.23
C GLN A 176 8.94 -7.00 -24.95
N TRP A 177 8.50 -5.84 -25.39
CA TRP A 177 9.36 -4.87 -26.06
C TRP A 177 10.53 -4.35 -25.19
N LYS A 178 10.31 -4.22 -23.87
CA LYS A 178 11.38 -3.86 -22.95
C LYS A 178 12.43 -4.97 -22.81
N VAL A 179 11.99 -6.22 -22.70
CA VAL A 179 12.90 -7.39 -22.59
C VAL A 179 13.75 -7.55 -23.83
N GLU A 180 13.18 -7.34 -25.03
CA GLU A 180 13.92 -7.45 -26.30
C GLU A 180 14.96 -6.32 -26.50
N LYS A 181 14.80 -5.17 -25.84
CA LYS A 181 15.78 -4.08 -25.92
C LYS A 181 16.91 -4.17 -24.90
N GLU A 182 16.73 -4.92 -23.83
CA GLU A 182 17.72 -5.11 -22.76
C GLU A 182 18.53 -6.41 -22.95
N ALA A 183 18.19 -7.24 -23.94
CA ALA A 183 18.90 -8.47 -24.35
C ALA A 183 19.85 -8.19 -25.54
#